data_e06fc018afbe833686f70da1a1b08c31
#
_entry.id   e06fc018afbe833686f70da1a1b08c31
#
_cell.length_a   1.000
_cell.length_b   1.000
_cell.length_c   1.000
_cell.angle_alpha   90.00
_cell.angle_beta   90.00
_cell.angle_gamma   90.00
#
_symmetry.space_group_name_H-M   'P 1'
#
loop_
_entity.id
_entity.type
_entity.pdbx_description
1 polymer ?
#
loop_
_entity_poly.entity_id
_entity_poly.type
_entity_poly.pdbx_seq_one_letter_code
_entity_poly.pdbx_strand_id
1 'polypeptide(L)'
;MNAPTVIILFGSTYGHTERYATWIAEDLRALPQAPTVELSPVAEATDELIQSADILIVGASYLGGFLTGAPTLRKRREAMLTVDRRLFYTVSFNGTEVYPRSYLDDRVLKSYKAEVAGDRPAFHFRGGLKMSEMSKLHKTALTGVKTAYKLKPRQNEYDKQLIEAFENGGADHTNRQWIDPLVDQVKIYLEELA
;
A
#
# COMPACT_ATOMS: atom_id res chain seq x y z
N MET A 1 0.91 11.75 -29.77
CA MET A 1 0.46 11.91 -28.36
C MET A 1 1.64 11.53 -27.49
N ASN A 2 1.85 12.19 -26.35
CA ASN A 2 2.89 11.78 -25.40
C ASN A 2 2.45 10.49 -24.71
N ALA A 3 3.41 9.65 -24.30
CA ALA A 3 3.12 8.45 -23.52
C ALA A 3 2.44 8.85 -22.20
N PRO A 4 1.38 8.13 -21.76
CA PRO A 4 0.72 8.40 -20.47
C PRO A 4 1.70 8.32 -19.31
N THR A 5 1.53 9.20 -18.33
CA THR A 5 2.38 9.27 -17.13
C THR A 5 1.70 8.60 -15.94
N VAL A 6 2.36 7.60 -15.38
CA VAL A 6 1.93 6.90 -14.17
C VAL A 6 2.85 7.29 -13.02
N ILE A 7 2.30 7.92 -11.98
CA ILE A 7 3.05 8.26 -10.77
C ILE A 7 2.67 7.26 -9.68
N ILE A 8 3.67 6.64 -9.05
CA ILE A 8 3.50 5.71 -7.94
C ILE A 8 4.11 6.34 -6.69
N LEU A 9 3.26 6.77 -5.77
CA LEU A 9 3.68 7.28 -4.46
C LEU A 9 3.58 6.18 -3.42
N PHE A 10 4.63 5.99 -2.61
CA PHE A 10 4.60 4.96 -1.58
C PHE A 10 5.05 5.49 -0.22
N GLY A 11 4.28 5.10 0.82
CA GLY A 11 4.66 5.26 2.22
C GLY A 11 5.06 3.90 2.80
N SER A 12 6.36 3.67 2.98
CA SER A 12 6.89 2.40 3.48
C SER A 12 7.58 2.58 4.82
N THR A 13 7.32 1.66 5.77
CA THR A 13 7.95 1.67 7.09
C THR A 13 9.11 0.66 7.17
N TYR A 14 8.94 -0.51 6.54
CA TYR A 14 9.90 -1.62 6.59
C TYR A 14 10.15 -2.24 5.21
N GLY A 15 10.08 -1.44 4.14
CA GLY A 15 10.45 -1.83 2.79
C GLY A 15 9.41 -2.64 2.00
N HIS A 16 8.40 -3.26 2.63
CA HIS A 16 7.45 -4.11 1.91
C HIS A 16 6.56 -3.32 0.93
N THR A 17 6.10 -2.12 1.31
CA THR A 17 5.30 -1.26 0.42
C THR A 17 6.12 -0.77 -0.76
N GLU A 18 7.38 -0.40 -0.53
CA GLU A 18 8.33 -0.01 -1.57
C GLU A 18 8.61 -1.16 -2.55
N ARG A 19 8.78 -2.39 -2.04
CA ARG A 19 8.95 -3.59 -2.87
C ARG A 19 7.76 -3.78 -3.83
N TYR A 20 6.53 -3.66 -3.33
CA TYR A 20 5.34 -3.73 -4.19
C TYR A 20 5.30 -2.58 -5.19
N ALA A 21 5.63 -1.36 -4.78
CA ALA A 21 5.73 -0.22 -5.68
C ALA A 21 6.73 -0.47 -6.82
N THR A 22 7.89 -1.07 -6.50
CA THR A 22 8.91 -1.45 -7.47
C THR A 22 8.38 -2.51 -8.45
N TRP A 23 7.74 -3.57 -7.97
CA TRP A 23 7.16 -4.61 -8.83
C TRP A 23 6.07 -4.04 -9.75
N ILE A 24 5.18 -3.18 -9.22
CA ILE A 24 4.16 -2.50 -10.02
C ILE A 24 4.83 -1.66 -11.12
N ALA A 25 5.86 -0.87 -10.77
CA ALA A 25 6.56 -0.04 -11.74
C ALA A 25 7.25 -0.88 -12.84
N GLU A 26 7.87 -2.01 -12.47
CA GLU A 26 8.49 -2.93 -13.43
C GLU A 26 7.46 -3.49 -14.41
N ASP A 27 6.32 -4.00 -13.90
CA ASP A 27 5.29 -4.59 -14.74
C ASP A 27 4.63 -3.54 -15.65
N LEU A 28 4.38 -2.33 -15.15
CA LEU A 28 3.82 -1.24 -15.97
C LEU A 28 4.78 -0.78 -17.07
N ARG A 29 6.08 -0.68 -16.80
CA ARG A 29 7.09 -0.33 -17.81
C ARG A 29 7.22 -1.39 -18.91
N ALA A 30 6.89 -2.64 -18.62
CA ALA A 30 6.91 -3.74 -19.58
C ALA A 30 5.65 -3.82 -20.45
N LEU A 31 4.64 -2.98 -20.23
CA LEU A 31 3.40 -2.99 -21.00
C LEU A 31 3.63 -2.46 -22.44
N PRO A 32 2.89 -3.00 -23.43
CA PRO A 32 2.98 -2.52 -24.84
C PRO A 32 2.67 -1.03 -24.99
N GLN A 33 1.83 -0.45 -24.12
CA GLN A 33 1.49 0.97 -24.09
C GLN A 33 2.67 1.86 -23.68
N ALA A 34 3.75 1.27 -23.14
CA ALA A 34 4.97 1.92 -22.72
C ALA A 34 4.75 3.24 -21.94
N PRO A 35 3.97 3.24 -20.84
CA PRO A 35 3.75 4.45 -20.06
C PRO A 35 5.07 4.95 -19.46
N THR A 36 5.17 6.26 -19.25
CA THR A 36 6.21 6.82 -18.39
C THR A 36 5.86 6.53 -16.95
N VAL A 37 6.70 5.77 -16.21
CA VAL A 37 6.43 5.39 -14.83
C VAL A 37 7.47 6.00 -13.91
N GLU A 38 7.02 6.89 -13.02
CA GLU A 38 7.82 7.48 -11.96
C GLU A 38 7.42 6.93 -10.59
N LEU A 39 8.43 6.61 -9.78
CA LEU A 39 8.30 6.03 -8.45
C LEU A 39 8.89 6.98 -7.42
N SER A 40 8.12 7.41 -6.42
CA SER A 40 8.59 8.36 -5.41
C SER A 40 8.07 8.03 -4.01
N PRO A 41 8.93 8.14 -2.97
CA PRO A 41 8.45 8.14 -1.60
C PRO A 41 7.48 9.28 -1.36
N VAL A 42 6.42 9.05 -0.56
CA VAL A 42 5.44 10.09 -0.19
C VAL A 42 6.10 11.32 0.44
N ALA A 43 7.23 11.14 1.13
CA ALA A 43 7.96 12.25 1.76
C ALA A 43 8.53 13.25 0.73
N GLU A 44 8.78 12.80 -0.50
CA GLU A 44 9.35 13.58 -1.60
C GLU A 44 8.29 14.07 -2.59
N ALA A 45 7.03 13.65 -2.42
CA ALA A 45 5.95 14.05 -3.31
C ALA A 45 5.73 15.55 -3.29
N THR A 46 5.69 16.18 -4.46
CA THR A 46 5.30 17.58 -4.66
C THR A 46 3.93 17.68 -5.32
N ASP A 47 3.32 18.85 -5.31
CA ASP A 47 2.04 19.04 -5.98
C ASP A 47 2.21 18.94 -7.50
N GLU A 48 3.33 19.45 -8.04
CA GLU A 48 3.67 19.37 -9.46
C GLU A 48 3.84 17.93 -9.92
N LEU A 49 4.54 17.09 -9.11
CA LEU A 49 4.68 15.67 -9.42
C LEU A 49 3.32 14.97 -9.47
N ILE A 50 2.45 15.23 -8.49
CA ILE A 50 1.11 14.64 -8.46
C ILE A 50 0.30 15.09 -9.67
N GLN A 51 0.31 16.39 -9.99
CA GLN A 51 -0.46 16.97 -11.09
C GLN A 51 0.03 16.54 -12.48
N SER A 52 1.28 16.08 -12.60
CA SER A 52 1.82 15.53 -13.86
C SER A 52 1.28 14.14 -14.20
N ALA A 53 0.56 13.49 -13.29
CA ALA A 53 0.09 12.13 -13.48
C ALA A 53 -1.21 12.08 -14.31
N ASP A 54 -1.25 11.21 -15.31
CA ASP A 54 -2.50 10.73 -15.93
C ASP A 54 -3.15 9.65 -15.05
N ILE A 55 -2.31 8.86 -14.35
CA ILE A 55 -2.72 7.83 -13.40
C ILE A 55 -1.87 7.97 -12.13
N LEU A 56 -2.52 8.08 -10.98
CA LEU A 56 -1.86 8.17 -9.66
C LEU A 56 -2.12 6.90 -8.86
N ILE A 57 -1.04 6.22 -8.47
CA ILE A 57 -1.08 5.05 -7.58
C ILE A 57 -0.50 5.44 -6.23
N VAL A 58 -1.26 5.19 -5.16
CA VAL A 58 -0.85 5.53 -3.79
C VAL A 58 -0.76 4.28 -2.95
N GLY A 59 0.44 3.93 -2.52
CA GLY A 59 0.73 2.79 -1.66
C GLY A 59 1.07 3.21 -0.23
N ALA A 60 0.55 2.48 0.75
CA ALA A 60 0.85 2.74 2.16
C ALA A 60 0.99 1.46 2.98
N SER A 61 1.98 1.42 3.88
CA SER A 61 1.98 0.39 4.92
C SER A 61 0.88 0.67 5.95
N TYR A 62 0.10 -0.36 6.28
CA TYR A 62 -0.89 -0.31 7.34
C TYR A 62 -0.29 -0.86 8.63
N LEU A 63 -0.06 0.02 9.58
CA LEU A 63 0.56 -0.33 10.86
C LEU A 63 -0.17 0.35 12.00
N GLY A 64 -0.63 -0.45 12.98
CA GLY A 64 -1.26 0.06 14.20
C GLY A 64 -2.50 0.94 13.97
N GLY A 65 -3.25 0.72 12.89
CA GLY A 65 -4.45 1.51 12.55
C GLY A 65 -4.20 2.70 11.61
N PHE A 66 -2.96 2.96 11.23
CA PHE A 66 -2.56 4.11 10.43
C PHE A 66 -1.98 3.69 9.08
N LEU A 67 -2.21 4.51 8.05
CA LEU A 67 -1.55 4.39 6.75
C LEU A 67 -0.35 5.35 6.69
N THR A 68 0.84 4.76 6.46
CA THR A 68 2.10 5.52 6.38
C THR A 68 2.06 6.51 5.22
N GLY A 69 2.39 7.78 5.50
CA GLY A 69 2.40 8.86 4.51
C GLY A 69 1.03 9.53 4.27
N ALA A 70 -0.08 8.95 4.73
CA ALA A 70 -1.41 9.55 4.53
C ALA A 70 -1.53 10.98 5.10
N PRO A 71 -0.95 11.34 6.27
CA PRO A 71 -0.99 12.72 6.74
C PRO A 71 -0.28 13.72 5.80
N THR A 72 0.79 13.29 5.13
CA THR A 72 1.51 14.12 4.14
C THR A 72 0.66 14.32 2.89
N LEU A 73 0.08 13.26 2.35
CA LEU A 73 -0.76 13.35 1.15
C LEU A 73 -2.09 14.10 1.39
N ARG A 74 -2.63 14.05 2.61
CA ARG A 74 -3.80 14.90 2.94
C ARG A 74 -3.53 16.39 2.78
N LYS A 75 -2.30 16.85 3.00
CA LYS A 75 -1.92 18.26 2.78
C LYS A 75 -1.84 18.61 1.29
N ARG A 76 -1.71 17.58 0.43
CA ARG A 76 -1.66 17.69 -1.04
C ARG A 76 -2.98 17.28 -1.71
N ARG A 77 -4.08 17.33 -0.94
CA ARG A 77 -5.40 16.89 -1.41
C ARG A 77 -5.81 17.56 -2.71
N GLU A 78 -5.60 18.86 -2.84
CA GLU A 78 -5.99 19.60 -4.03
C GLU A 78 -5.25 19.09 -5.27
N ALA A 79 -3.95 18.82 -5.18
CA ALA A 79 -3.19 18.23 -6.28
C ALA A 79 -3.70 16.81 -6.62
N MET A 80 -4.02 15.98 -5.61
CA MET A 80 -4.57 14.66 -5.87
C MET A 80 -5.93 14.70 -6.58
N LEU A 81 -6.74 15.73 -6.32
CA LEU A 81 -8.07 15.88 -6.93
C LEU A 81 -8.00 16.26 -8.41
N THR A 82 -6.88 16.77 -8.91
CA THR A 82 -6.70 17.05 -10.34
C THR A 82 -6.49 15.79 -11.19
N VAL A 83 -6.17 14.65 -10.56
CA VAL A 83 -5.94 13.39 -11.26
C VAL A 83 -7.18 12.52 -11.15
N ASP A 84 -7.89 12.29 -12.25
CA ASP A 84 -9.13 11.51 -12.24
C ASP A 84 -8.91 10.02 -11.95
N ARG A 85 -7.83 9.43 -12.48
CA ARG A 85 -7.50 8.01 -12.35
C ARG A 85 -6.59 7.78 -11.17
N ARG A 86 -7.18 7.53 -10.00
CA ARG A 86 -6.46 7.24 -8.76
C ARG A 86 -6.71 5.82 -8.31
N LEU A 87 -5.65 5.12 -7.85
CA LEU A 87 -5.72 3.80 -7.25
C LEU A 87 -4.97 3.82 -5.91
N PHE A 88 -5.42 2.98 -5.01
CA PHE A 88 -4.81 2.85 -3.69
C PHE A 88 -4.39 1.40 -3.44
N TYR A 89 -3.28 1.20 -2.73
CA TYR A 89 -3.00 -0.10 -2.15
C TYR A 89 -2.47 0.02 -0.73
N THR A 90 -2.75 -0.99 0.08
CA THR A 90 -2.23 -1.10 1.43
C THR A 90 -1.41 -2.37 1.59
N VAL A 91 -0.39 -2.31 2.43
CA VAL A 91 0.43 -3.46 2.77
C VAL A 91 0.43 -3.64 4.27
N SER A 92 -0.03 -4.81 4.72
CA SER A 92 -0.02 -5.18 6.13
C SER A 92 0.45 -6.61 6.32
N PHE A 93 0.88 -6.99 7.52
CA PHE A 93 1.27 -8.37 7.82
C PHE A 93 0.15 -9.37 7.49
N ASN A 94 -1.08 -9.01 7.83
CA ASN A 94 -2.23 -9.90 7.71
C ASN A 94 -2.95 -9.84 6.35
N GLY A 95 -2.91 -8.69 5.65
CA GLY A 95 -3.66 -8.49 4.41
C GLY A 95 -5.17 -8.72 4.58
N THR A 96 -5.83 -9.17 3.52
CA THR A 96 -7.27 -9.52 3.51
C THR A 96 -7.57 -10.88 4.13
N GLU A 97 -6.57 -11.65 4.49
CA GLU A 97 -6.75 -12.97 5.11
C GLU A 97 -7.25 -12.88 6.57
N VAL A 98 -6.98 -11.76 7.25
CA VAL A 98 -7.46 -11.49 8.60
C VAL A 98 -8.46 -10.35 8.63
N TYR A 99 -8.15 -9.27 7.89
CA TYR A 99 -9.05 -8.12 7.82
C TYR A 99 -10.03 -8.29 6.67
N PRO A 100 -11.35 -8.18 6.91
CA PRO A 100 -12.30 -8.06 5.81
C PRO A 100 -11.87 -6.93 4.86
N ARG A 101 -12.00 -7.15 3.54
CA ARG A 101 -11.68 -6.14 2.53
C ARG A 101 -12.32 -4.79 2.85
N SER A 102 -13.60 -4.79 3.21
CA SER A 102 -14.36 -3.60 3.58
C SER A 102 -13.75 -2.81 4.75
N TYR A 103 -13.10 -3.51 5.69
CA TYR A 103 -12.39 -2.86 6.78
C TYR A 103 -11.16 -2.09 6.28
N LEU A 104 -10.39 -2.68 5.37
CA LEU A 104 -9.20 -2.05 4.80
C LEU A 104 -9.58 -0.91 3.84
N ASP A 105 -10.65 -1.08 3.05
CA ASP A 105 -11.23 -0.01 2.22
C ASP A 105 -11.64 1.20 3.09
N ASP A 106 -12.30 0.95 4.23
CA ASP A 106 -12.67 1.98 5.20
C ASP A 106 -11.44 2.72 5.76
N ARG A 107 -10.30 2.02 5.96
CA ARG A 107 -9.04 2.66 6.37
C ARG A 107 -8.49 3.59 5.29
N VAL A 108 -8.54 3.20 4.03
CA VAL A 108 -8.17 4.06 2.90
C VAL A 108 -9.07 5.29 2.87
N LEU A 109 -10.39 5.09 2.89
CA LEU A 109 -11.38 6.15 2.87
C LEU A 109 -11.21 7.15 4.03
N LYS A 110 -11.02 6.68 5.25
CA LYS A 110 -10.78 7.52 6.43
C LYS A 110 -9.46 8.28 6.38
N SER A 111 -8.44 7.66 5.78
CA SER A 111 -7.10 8.23 5.70
C SER A 111 -6.98 9.32 4.64
N TYR A 112 -7.61 9.14 3.47
CA TYR A 112 -7.50 10.07 2.34
C TYR A 112 -8.75 10.90 2.10
N LYS A 113 -9.88 10.61 2.81
CA LYS A 113 -11.19 11.24 2.67
C LYS A 113 -11.95 10.83 1.41
N ALA A 114 -13.28 10.96 1.47
CA ALA A 114 -14.18 10.49 0.41
C ALA A 114 -13.97 11.20 -0.93
N GLU A 115 -13.63 12.49 -0.89
CA GLU A 115 -13.38 13.25 -2.11
C GLU A 115 -12.13 12.78 -2.89
N VAL A 116 -11.14 12.19 -2.19
CA VAL A 116 -9.91 11.70 -2.81
C VAL A 116 -10.00 10.21 -3.12
N ALA A 117 -10.46 9.42 -2.17
CA ALA A 117 -10.46 7.95 -2.25
C ALA A 117 -11.82 7.34 -2.59
N GLY A 118 -12.93 8.00 -2.36
CA GLY A 118 -14.31 7.64 -2.66
C GLY A 118 -14.51 6.26 -3.30
N ASP A 119 -14.99 6.26 -4.54
CA ASP A 119 -15.21 5.04 -5.34
C ASP A 119 -13.95 4.56 -6.09
N ARG A 120 -12.76 5.05 -5.69
CA ARG A 120 -11.51 4.67 -6.35
C ARG A 120 -11.07 3.26 -5.93
N PRO A 121 -10.53 2.46 -6.87
CA PRO A 121 -10.08 1.11 -6.58
C PRO A 121 -9.02 1.08 -5.47
N ALA A 122 -9.19 0.16 -4.52
CA ALA A 122 -8.21 -0.11 -3.47
C ALA A 122 -7.83 -1.60 -3.47
N PHE A 123 -6.55 -1.88 -3.26
CA PHE A 123 -5.98 -3.22 -3.24
C PHE A 123 -5.24 -3.44 -1.92
N HIS A 124 -5.23 -4.68 -1.42
CA HIS A 124 -4.69 -4.96 -0.10
C HIS A 124 -3.77 -6.16 -0.16
N PHE A 125 -2.48 -5.92 0.08
CA PHE A 125 -1.44 -6.93 -0.04
C PHE A 125 -0.92 -7.36 1.32
N ARG A 126 -0.43 -8.60 1.41
CA ARG A 126 0.33 -9.05 2.56
C ARG A 126 1.77 -8.55 2.47
N GLY A 127 2.29 -8.13 3.59
CA GLY A 127 3.69 -7.77 3.77
C GLY A 127 4.40 -8.74 4.69
N GLY A 128 5.28 -8.24 5.52
CA GLY A 128 6.03 -9.04 6.46
C GLY A 128 6.35 -8.29 7.75
N LEU A 129 7.04 -8.99 8.62
CA LEU A 129 7.67 -8.46 9.82
C LEU A 129 9.17 -8.70 9.73
N LYS A 130 9.98 -7.68 10.02
CA LYS A 130 11.43 -7.80 10.18
C LYS A 130 11.80 -7.24 11.55
N MET A 131 11.85 -8.11 12.56
CA MET A 131 12.09 -7.69 13.94
C MET A 131 13.43 -6.96 14.12
N SER A 132 14.46 -7.31 13.35
CA SER A 132 15.78 -6.65 13.38
C SER A 132 15.70 -5.16 12.99
N GLU A 133 14.82 -4.82 12.04
CA GLU A 133 14.69 -3.47 11.48
C GLU A 133 13.69 -2.59 12.26
N MET A 134 12.94 -3.19 13.21
CA MET A 134 11.92 -2.45 13.94
C MET A 134 12.49 -1.51 14.98
N SER A 135 11.90 -0.32 15.10
CA SER A 135 12.16 0.61 16.20
C SER A 135 11.83 -0.02 17.56
N LYS A 136 12.51 0.43 18.62
CA LYS A 136 12.22 -0.04 19.99
C LYS A 136 10.74 0.13 20.36
N LEU A 137 10.13 1.26 19.97
CA LEU A 137 8.72 1.54 20.22
C LEU A 137 7.79 0.51 19.54
N HIS A 138 8.04 0.21 18.26
CA HIS A 138 7.25 -0.79 17.54
C HIS A 138 7.46 -2.19 18.11
N LYS A 139 8.68 -2.56 18.50
CA LYS A 139 8.95 -3.84 19.17
C LYS A 139 8.15 -3.98 20.46
N THR A 140 8.13 -2.93 21.29
CA THR A 140 7.37 -2.92 22.55
C THR A 140 5.86 -3.05 22.30
N ALA A 141 5.31 -2.26 21.38
CA ALA A 141 3.89 -2.32 21.05
C ALA A 141 3.49 -3.72 20.53
N LEU A 142 4.29 -4.29 19.63
CA LEU A 142 4.05 -5.61 19.09
C LEU A 142 4.24 -6.73 20.12
N THR A 143 5.12 -6.58 21.11
CA THR A 143 5.24 -7.54 22.22
C THR A 143 3.95 -7.61 23.01
N GLY A 144 3.29 -6.47 23.24
CA GLY A 144 1.95 -6.43 23.87
C GLY A 144 0.90 -7.17 23.01
N VAL A 145 0.91 -6.94 21.70
CA VAL A 145 0.04 -7.64 20.76
C VAL A 145 0.29 -9.15 20.77
N LYS A 146 1.57 -9.61 20.69
CA LYS A 146 1.93 -11.03 20.83
C LYS A 146 1.36 -11.65 22.10
N THR A 147 1.54 -10.97 23.24
CA THR A 147 1.04 -11.45 24.52
C THR A 147 -0.48 -11.60 24.49
N ALA A 148 -1.21 -10.61 23.96
CA ALA A 148 -2.66 -10.68 23.81
C ALA A 148 -3.10 -11.85 22.92
N TYR A 149 -2.41 -12.09 21.81
CA TYR A 149 -2.71 -13.24 20.93
C TYR A 149 -2.39 -14.58 21.57
N LYS A 150 -1.30 -14.70 22.35
CA LYS A 150 -0.98 -15.93 23.11
C LYS A 150 -2.02 -16.26 24.17
N LEU A 151 -2.65 -15.24 24.76
CA LEU A 151 -3.68 -15.41 25.80
C LEU A 151 -5.09 -15.65 25.25
N LYS A 152 -5.29 -15.61 23.91
CA LYS A 152 -6.59 -15.92 23.32
C LYS A 152 -6.98 -17.37 23.61
N PRO A 153 -8.21 -17.63 24.09
CA PRO A 153 -8.70 -18.99 24.38
C PRO A 153 -8.76 -19.89 23.13
N ARG A 154 -8.97 -19.30 21.96
CA ARG A 154 -8.95 -19.97 20.65
C ARG A 154 -8.13 -19.11 19.68
N GLN A 155 -6.95 -19.61 19.32
CA GLN A 155 -6.10 -19.00 18.30
C GLN A 155 -6.50 -19.54 16.93
N ASN A 156 -6.68 -18.62 15.96
CA ASN A 156 -6.80 -18.99 14.57
C ASN A 156 -5.39 -19.14 13.94
N GLU A 157 -5.35 -19.56 12.68
CA GLU A 157 -4.09 -19.77 11.97
C GLU A 157 -3.23 -18.49 11.89
N TYR A 158 -3.85 -17.34 11.71
CA TYR A 158 -3.13 -16.05 11.62
C TYR A 158 -2.57 -15.58 12.96
N ASP A 159 -3.27 -15.87 14.05
CA ASP A 159 -2.75 -15.62 15.40
C ASP A 159 -1.44 -16.43 15.60
N LYS A 160 -1.41 -17.68 15.15
CA LYS A 160 -0.23 -18.55 15.21
C LYS A 160 0.89 -18.03 14.32
N GLN A 161 0.60 -17.66 13.07
CA GLN A 161 1.60 -17.11 12.14
C GLN A 161 2.23 -15.82 12.71
N LEU A 162 1.44 -14.96 13.35
CA LEU A 162 1.98 -13.76 13.98
C LEU A 162 2.90 -14.11 15.16
N ILE A 163 2.47 -15.03 16.03
CA ILE A 163 3.27 -15.49 17.17
C ILE A 163 4.58 -16.12 16.67
N GLU A 164 4.52 -16.99 15.66
CA GLU A 164 5.67 -17.65 15.05
C GLU A 164 6.63 -16.61 14.41
N ALA A 165 6.11 -15.64 13.68
CA ALA A 165 6.91 -14.56 13.12
C ALA A 165 7.68 -13.79 14.20
N PHE A 166 7.07 -13.57 15.37
CA PHE A 166 7.76 -12.97 16.50
C PHE A 166 8.86 -13.85 17.08
N GLU A 167 8.63 -15.14 17.14
CA GLU A 167 9.58 -16.10 17.72
C GLU A 167 10.78 -16.34 16.80
N ASN A 168 10.55 -16.31 15.49
CA ASN A 168 11.58 -16.51 14.46
C ASN A 168 12.27 -15.20 14.02
N GLY A 169 11.99 -14.05 14.67
CA GLY A 169 12.60 -12.77 14.32
C GLY A 169 12.02 -12.08 13.09
N GLY A 170 10.95 -12.64 12.51
CA GLY A 170 10.22 -12.08 11.38
C GLY A 170 9.56 -13.12 10.49
N ALA A 171 8.78 -12.66 9.52
CA ALA A 171 8.25 -13.46 8.41
C ALA A 171 8.01 -12.53 7.22
N ASP A 172 8.16 -13.06 6.02
CA ASP A 172 7.89 -12.35 4.76
C ASP A 172 6.80 -13.12 3.98
N HIS A 173 5.65 -12.47 3.79
CA HIS A 173 4.52 -12.99 3.05
C HIS A 173 4.28 -12.22 1.75
N THR A 174 5.27 -11.44 1.30
CA THR A 174 5.13 -10.73 0.02
C THR A 174 5.08 -11.72 -1.14
N ASN A 175 4.20 -11.46 -2.09
CA ASN A 175 4.09 -12.24 -3.31
C ASN A 175 3.78 -11.30 -4.48
N ARG A 176 4.60 -11.37 -5.55
CA ARG A 176 4.45 -10.51 -6.74
C ARG A 176 3.09 -10.65 -7.39
N GLN A 177 2.52 -11.84 -7.46
CA GLN A 177 1.21 -12.09 -8.06
C GLN A 177 0.05 -11.28 -7.43
N TRP A 178 0.25 -10.76 -6.22
CA TRP A 178 -0.79 -9.94 -5.58
C TRP A 178 -1.01 -8.61 -6.27
N ILE A 179 -0.03 -8.14 -7.09
CA ILE A 179 -0.20 -6.90 -7.83
C ILE A 179 -1.01 -7.05 -9.12
N ASP A 180 -1.23 -8.27 -9.62
CA ASP A 180 -1.87 -8.51 -10.91
C ASP A 180 -3.21 -7.76 -11.06
N PRO A 181 -4.14 -7.79 -10.08
CA PRO A 181 -5.39 -7.06 -10.22
C PRO A 181 -5.22 -5.53 -10.29
N LEU A 182 -4.19 -4.98 -9.63
CA LEU A 182 -3.89 -3.55 -9.71
C LEU A 182 -3.32 -3.21 -11.08
N VAL A 183 -2.39 -4.00 -11.59
CA VAL A 183 -1.80 -3.82 -12.92
C VAL A 183 -2.87 -3.92 -14.00
N ASP A 184 -3.80 -4.87 -13.89
CA ASP A 184 -4.92 -5.01 -14.82
C ASP A 184 -5.85 -3.78 -14.79
N GLN A 185 -6.10 -3.20 -13.63
CA GLN A 185 -6.86 -1.95 -13.55
C GLN A 185 -6.12 -0.78 -14.22
N VAL A 186 -4.81 -0.72 -14.09
CA VAL A 186 -4.01 0.31 -14.80
C VAL A 186 -4.06 0.12 -16.31
N LYS A 187 -4.02 -1.12 -16.83
CA LYS A 187 -4.18 -1.40 -18.27
C LYS A 187 -5.49 -0.84 -18.80
N ILE A 188 -6.61 -1.06 -18.08
CA ILE A 188 -7.91 -0.48 -18.43
C ILE A 188 -7.81 1.04 -18.52
N TYR A 189 -7.19 1.70 -17.55
CA TYR A 189 -7.04 3.16 -17.57
C TYR A 189 -6.14 3.65 -18.72
N LEU A 190 -5.10 2.90 -19.07
CA LEU A 190 -4.25 3.22 -20.22
C LEU A 190 -4.99 3.08 -21.56
N GLU A 191 -5.87 2.09 -21.68
CA GLU A 191 -6.74 1.91 -22.87
C GLU A 191 -7.75 3.05 -23.00
N GLU A 192 -8.26 3.58 -21.89
CA GLU A 192 -9.17 4.75 -21.90
C GLU A 192 -8.46 6.07 -22.28
N LEU A 193 -7.13 6.14 -22.13
CA LEU A 193 -6.31 7.31 -22.45
C LEU A 193 -5.81 7.30 -23.90
N ALA A 194 -5.90 6.16 -24.59
CA ALA A 194 -5.40 5.97 -25.97
C ALA A 194 -6.36 6.53 -27.01
#